data_684b5b20a78140cf0e85e8f696a9a198
#
_entry.id   684b5b20a78140cf0e85e8f696a9a198
#
_cell.length_a   1.000
_cell.length_b   1.000
_cell.length_c   1.000
_cell.angle_alpha   90.00
_cell.angle_beta   90.00
_cell.angle_gamma   90.00
#
_symmetry.space_group_name_H-M   'P 1'
#
loop_
_entity.id
_entity.type
_entity.pdbx_description
1 polymer ?
#
loop_
_entity_poly.entity_id
_entity_poly.type
_entity_poly.pdbx_seq_one_letter_code
_entity_poly.pdbx_strand_id
1 'polypeptide(L)'
;MNLWHDISPELMQPEDFLAVIEIEKGSKNKYELDKQTGALRLDRILYTSTHYPANYGFIPRTYADDGDPLDVLVLCSEPIRPMSLVRVYPVGYFTMRDNGAMDDKILAIPFGDPMFNGYSALADLPAHISNEISHFFSVYKHLEPDTNAEVDSVHGRAEAVAVIREAFAAYRRKFNQ
;
A
#
# COMPACT_ATOMS: atom_id res chain seq x y z
N MET A 1 17.68 12.35 -2.02
CA MET A 1 16.21 12.49 -1.91
C MET A 1 15.68 11.25 -1.23
N ASN A 2 14.95 11.41 -0.14
CA ASN A 2 14.27 10.32 0.55
C ASN A 2 12.76 10.45 0.27
N LEU A 3 12.21 9.53 -0.51
CA LEU A 3 10.80 9.60 -0.94
C LEU A 3 9.79 9.51 0.22
N TRP A 4 10.20 9.01 1.39
CA TRP A 4 9.35 9.05 2.58
C TRP A 4 9.17 10.47 3.13
N HIS A 5 10.25 11.29 3.09
CA HIS A 5 10.31 12.57 3.78
C HIS A 5 10.27 13.81 2.86
N ASP A 6 10.79 13.68 1.64
CA ASP A 6 11.07 14.85 0.78
C ASP A 6 9.92 15.23 -0.15
N ILE A 7 8.82 14.46 -0.18
CA ILE A 7 7.63 14.84 -0.96
C ILE A 7 6.95 16.05 -0.29
N SER A 8 6.54 17.03 -1.11
CA SER A 8 5.87 18.23 -0.60
C SER A 8 4.57 17.88 0.15
N PRO A 9 4.36 18.40 1.37
CA PRO A 9 3.13 18.14 2.13
C PRO A 9 1.86 18.65 1.43
N GLU A 10 1.98 19.62 0.53
CA GLU A 10 0.85 20.14 -0.26
C GLU A 10 0.25 19.11 -1.20
N LEU A 11 1.04 18.10 -1.61
CA LEU A 11 0.62 17.01 -2.49
C LEU A 11 0.04 15.81 -1.71
N MET A 12 -0.08 15.92 -0.40
CA MET A 12 -0.40 14.81 0.50
C MET A 12 -1.68 15.12 1.29
N GLN A 13 -2.84 14.92 0.65
CA GLN A 13 -4.15 15.03 1.29
C GLN A 13 -4.76 13.63 1.46
N PRO A 14 -5.58 13.37 2.51
CA PRO A 14 -6.12 12.03 2.73
C PRO A 14 -6.97 11.48 1.58
N GLU A 15 -7.59 12.34 0.79
CA GLU A 15 -8.43 11.98 -0.37
C GLU A 15 -7.70 12.06 -1.72
N ASP A 16 -6.47 12.63 -1.74
CA ASP A 16 -5.69 12.89 -2.97
C ASP A 16 -4.21 12.99 -2.60
N PHE A 17 -3.46 11.94 -2.87
CA PHE A 17 -2.06 11.86 -2.47
C PHE A 17 -1.18 11.17 -3.52
N LEU A 18 0.12 11.30 -3.34
CA LEU A 18 1.11 10.54 -4.11
C LEU A 18 1.43 9.23 -3.38
N ALA A 19 1.38 8.13 -4.10
CA ALA A 19 1.92 6.84 -3.69
C ALA A 19 3.29 6.61 -4.35
N VAL A 20 4.22 6.03 -3.61
CA VAL A 20 5.49 5.52 -4.16
C VAL A 20 5.33 4.03 -4.41
N ILE A 21 5.55 3.58 -5.64
CA ILE A 21 5.50 2.17 -5.97
C ILE A 21 6.85 1.53 -5.66
N GLU A 22 6.84 0.43 -4.92
CA GLU A 22 8.02 -0.39 -4.65
C GLU A 22 7.99 -1.69 -5.44
N ILE A 23 6.80 -2.26 -5.64
CA ILE A 23 6.60 -3.56 -6.29
C ILE A 23 5.54 -3.41 -7.37
N GLU A 24 5.87 -3.76 -8.60
CA GLU A 24 4.92 -3.75 -9.70
C GLU A 24 3.96 -4.95 -9.63
N LYS A 25 2.73 -4.73 -10.10
CA LYS A 25 1.73 -5.78 -10.29
C LYS A 25 2.33 -6.95 -11.10
N GLY A 26 2.11 -8.18 -10.64
CA GLY A 26 2.61 -9.39 -11.29
C GLY A 26 4.02 -9.80 -10.89
N SER A 27 4.69 -9.05 -10.01
CA SER A 27 6.02 -9.39 -9.51
C SER A 27 5.97 -10.40 -8.35
N LYS A 28 7.03 -11.20 -8.24
CA LYS A 28 7.39 -11.99 -7.05
C LYS A 28 8.53 -11.37 -6.26
N ASN A 29 9.17 -10.35 -6.80
CA ASN A 29 10.26 -9.67 -6.12
C ASN A 29 9.70 -8.70 -5.08
N LYS A 30 9.94 -8.97 -3.80
CA LYS A 30 9.59 -8.04 -2.73
C LYS A 30 10.69 -7.02 -2.57
N TYR A 31 10.42 -5.80 -3.01
CA TYR A 31 11.28 -4.64 -2.84
C TYR A 31 10.79 -3.77 -1.69
N GLU A 32 11.72 -3.07 -1.06
CA GLU A 32 11.47 -2.08 -0.01
C GLU A 32 12.37 -0.86 -0.22
N LEU A 33 11.86 0.32 0.05
CA LEU A 33 12.69 1.53 0.11
C LEU A 33 13.65 1.43 1.29
N ASP A 34 14.95 1.42 1.02
CA ASP A 34 15.95 1.57 2.07
C ASP A 34 15.91 3.02 2.61
N LYS A 35 15.49 3.16 3.85
CA LYS A 35 15.23 4.46 4.49
C LYS A 35 16.49 5.30 4.70
N GLN A 36 17.64 4.68 4.75
CA GLN A 36 18.93 5.37 4.94
C GLN A 36 19.50 5.88 3.63
N THR A 37 19.45 5.06 2.59
CA THR A 37 20.07 5.38 1.29
C THR A 37 19.09 5.99 0.30
N GLY A 38 17.78 5.80 0.48
CA GLY A 38 16.74 6.16 -0.48
C GLY A 38 16.71 5.27 -1.73
N ALA A 39 17.48 4.19 -1.74
CA ALA A 39 17.49 3.22 -2.84
C ALA A 39 16.41 2.16 -2.65
N LEU A 40 15.99 1.56 -3.75
CA LEU A 40 15.14 0.37 -3.72
C LEU A 40 16.01 -0.86 -3.44
N ARG A 41 15.69 -1.60 -2.40
CA ARG A 41 16.39 -2.82 -2.00
C ARG A 41 15.51 -4.05 -2.24
N LEU A 42 16.07 -5.10 -2.85
CA LEU A 42 15.40 -6.40 -2.89
C LEU A 42 15.49 -7.02 -1.48
N ASP A 43 14.34 -7.16 -0.83
CA ASP A 43 14.23 -7.85 0.46
C ASP A 43 14.30 -9.37 0.23
N ARG A 44 13.37 -9.90 -0.57
CA ARG A 44 13.38 -11.31 -0.97
C ARG A 44 12.52 -11.55 -2.21
N ILE A 45 12.65 -12.74 -2.77
CA ILE A 45 11.71 -13.28 -3.76
C ILE A 45 10.67 -14.11 -2.99
N LEU A 46 9.38 -13.93 -3.28
CA LEU A 46 8.32 -14.68 -2.62
C LEU A 46 8.54 -16.19 -2.75
N TYR A 47 8.38 -16.92 -1.67
CA TYR A 47 8.61 -18.37 -1.63
C TYR A 47 7.48 -19.16 -2.29
N THR A 48 6.26 -18.61 -2.27
CA THR A 48 5.10 -19.24 -2.95
C THR A 48 5.11 -18.90 -4.45
N SER A 49 4.23 -19.54 -5.22
CA SER A 49 4.01 -19.21 -6.64
C SER A 49 3.15 -17.96 -6.85
N THR A 50 2.67 -17.32 -5.79
CA THR A 50 1.85 -16.12 -5.87
C THR A 50 2.64 -14.91 -6.37
N HIS A 51 1.93 -13.98 -7.03
CA HIS A 51 2.46 -12.72 -7.55
C HIS A 51 1.62 -11.59 -6.96
N TYR A 52 2.21 -10.43 -6.75
CA TYR A 52 1.48 -9.26 -6.27
C TYR A 52 0.28 -8.96 -7.17
N PRO A 53 -0.95 -8.94 -6.63
CA PRO A 53 -2.16 -8.78 -7.44
C PRO A 53 -2.40 -7.34 -7.91
N ALA A 54 -1.72 -6.38 -7.29
CA ALA A 54 -1.75 -4.96 -7.60
C ALA A 54 -0.36 -4.35 -7.45
N ASN A 55 -0.16 -3.13 -7.95
CA ASN A 55 1.04 -2.38 -7.64
C ASN A 55 1.07 -2.06 -6.14
N TYR A 56 2.18 -2.28 -5.49
CA TYR A 56 2.33 -2.16 -4.05
C TYR A 56 3.42 -1.14 -3.71
N GLY A 57 3.21 -0.41 -2.65
CA GLY A 57 4.17 0.55 -2.16
C GLY A 57 3.67 1.26 -0.91
N PHE A 58 4.05 2.50 -0.72
CA PHE A 58 3.73 3.24 0.50
C PHE A 58 3.27 4.68 0.21
N ILE A 59 2.68 5.29 1.21
CA ILE A 59 2.24 6.69 1.20
C ILE A 59 3.30 7.54 1.88
N PRO A 60 3.99 8.44 1.19
CA PRO A 60 4.94 9.38 1.79
C PRO A 60 4.34 10.17 2.94
N ARG A 61 5.17 10.61 3.88
CA ARG A 61 4.76 11.42 5.04
C ARG A 61 3.69 10.80 5.93
N THR A 62 3.58 9.46 5.91
CA THR A 62 2.77 8.69 6.85
C THR A 62 3.66 7.95 7.85
N TYR A 63 3.11 7.60 9.00
CA TYR A 63 3.77 6.79 10.03
C TYR A 63 2.74 5.84 10.63
N ALA A 64 2.96 4.53 10.46
CA ALA A 64 2.11 3.47 10.98
C ALA A 64 2.66 2.90 12.31
N ASP A 65 1.90 2.03 12.94
CA ASP A 65 2.22 1.48 14.27
C ASP A 65 3.49 0.61 14.29
N ASP A 66 3.86 0.02 13.18
CA ASP A 66 5.09 -0.76 12.99
C ASP A 66 6.35 0.12 12.86
N GLY A 67 6.18 1.44 12.76
CA GLY A 67 7.28 2.40 12.60
C GLY A 67 7.66 2.69 11.14
N ASP A 68 6.86 2.21 10.20
CA ASP A 68 7.03 2.36 8.77
C ASP A 68 5.97 3.28 8.14
N PRO A 69 6.15 3.74 6.90
CA PRO A 69 5.10 4.43 6.19
C PRO A 69 3.90 3.50 5.94
N LEU A 70 2.71 4.07 5.86
CA LEU A 70 1.48 3.33 5.60
C LEU A 70 1.51 2.71 4.20
N ASP A 71 1.24 1.42 4.12
CA ASP A 71 1.22 0.64 2.88
C ASP A 71 0.02 0.98 2.00
N VAL A 72 0.21 0.90 0.68
CA VAL A 72 -0.85 1.12 -0.32
C VAL A 72 -0.76 0.13 -1.47
N LEU A 73 -1.91 -0.43 -1.85
CA LEU A 73 -2.09 -1.14 -3.11
C LEU A 73 -2.75 -0.21 -4.12
N VAL A 74 -2.10 -0.02 -5.25
CA VAL A 74 -2.60 0.83 -6.34
C VAL A 74 -3.25 -0.07 -7.39
N LEU A 75 -4.59 0.00 -7.42
CA LEU A 75 -5.44 -0.77 -8.33
C LEU A 75 -5.52 -0.04 -9.67
N CYS A 76 -4.91 -0.59 -10.69
CA CYS A 76 -4.96 -0.04 -12.04
C CYS A 76 -4.78 -1.10 -13.11
N SER A 77 -4.96 -0.70 -14.37
CA SER A 77 -4.92 -1.60 -15.52
C SER A 77 -3.54 -2.17 -15.79
N GLU A 78 -2.46 -1.43 -15.49
CA GLU A 78 -1.10 -1.77 -15.89
C GLU A 78 -0.13 -1.92 -14.70
N PRO A 79 0.95 -2.71 -14.84
CA PRO A 79 2.06 -2.69 -13.90
C PRO A 79 2.80 -1.34 -13.97
N ILE A 80 3.07 -0.78 -12.81
CA ILE A 80 3.78 0.50 -12.68
C ILE A 80 5.20 0.22 -12.18
N ARG A 81 6.19 0.81 -12.83
CA ARG A 81 7.59 0.60 -12.48
C ARG A 81 7.89 1.04 -11.04
N PRO A 82 8.71 0.28 -10.32
CA PRO A 82 9.21 0.69 -9.00
C PRO A 82 9.85 2.08 -9.01
N MET A 83 9.73 2.78 -7.90
CA MET A 83 10.16 4.18 -7.67
C MET A 83 9.35 5.23 -8.44
N SER A 84 8.21 4.86 -9.04
CA SER A 84 7.27 5.83 -9.63
C SER A 84 6.43 6.50 -8.55
N LEU A 85 6.19 7.80 -8.74
CA LEU A 85 5.18 8.56 -8.00
C LEU A 85 3.87 8.52 -8.76
N VAL A 86 2.80 8.10 -8.09
CA VAL A 86 1.48 7.97 -8.69
C VAL A 86 0.47 8.75 -7.87
N ARG A 87 -0.24 9.70 -8.50
CA ARG A 87 -1.34 10.42 -7.85
C ARG A 87 -2.58 9.55 -7.79
N VAL A 88 -3.06 9.28 -6.58
CA VAL A 88 -4.13 8.33 -6.31
C VAL A 88 -5.16 8.88 -5.31
N TYR A 89 -6.33 8.25 -5.28
CA TYR A 89 -7.35 8.46 -4.26
C TYR A 89 -7.74 7.12 -3.62
N PRO A 90 -8.09 7.11 -2.31
CA PRO A 90 -8.44 5.88 -1.60
C PRO A 90 -9.85 5.43 -1.95
N VAL A 91 -10.07 4.12 -2.03
CA VAL A 91 -11.40 3.50 -2.22
C VAL A 91 -11.78 2.59 -1.06
N GLY A 92 -10.83 2.20 -0.22
CA GLY A 92 -11.01 1.35 0.96
C GLY A 92 -9.66 0.97 1.56
N TYR A 93 -9.67 0.10 2.54
CA TYR A 93 -8.48 -0.55 3.08
C TYR A 93 -8.84 -1.91 3.67
N PHE A 94 -7.86 -2.73 3.88
CA PHE A 94 -8.00 -3.94 4.68
C PHE A 94 -6.97 -3.98 5.80
N THR A 95 -7.37 -4.61 6.88
CA THR A 95 -6.51 -4.90 8.02
C THR A 95 -6.07 -6.34 7.94
N MET A 96 -4.78 -6.58 8.11
CA MET A 96 -4.25 -7.92 8.28
C MET A 96 -3.50 -8.04 9.59
N ARG A 97 -3.33 -9.28 10.04
CA ARG A 97 -2.42 -9.62 11.14
C ARG A 97 -1.17 -10.24 10.55
N ASP A 98 -0.05 -9.64 10.81
CA ASP A 98 1.27 -10.19 10.44
C ASP A 98 2.02 -10.51 11.74
N ASN A 99 2.21 -11.80 12.01
CA ASN A 99 2.82 -12.29 13.26
C ASN A 99 2.17 -11.68 14.53
N GLY A 100 0.85 -11.49 14.49
CA GLY A 100 0.05 -10.94 15.59
C GLY A 100 -0.01 -9.41 15.66
N ALA A 101 0.76 -8.69 14.85
CA ALA A 101 0.67 -7.24 14.73
C ALA A 101 -0.39 -6.83 13.69
N MET A 102 -1.08 -5.71 13.95
CA MET A 102 -2.01 -5.13 12.99
C MET A 102 -1.24 -4.40 11.90
N ASP A 103 -1.66 -4.59 10.65
CA ASP A 103 -1.03 -4.05 9.46
C ASP A 103 -2.11 -3.63 8.48
N ASP A 104 -2.34 -2.32 8.38
CA ASP A 104 -3.36 -1.74 7.52
C ASP A 104 -2.79 -1.46 6.13
N LYS A 105 -3.53 -1.83 5.09
CA LYS A 105 -3.14 -1.61 3.70
C LYS A 105 -4.22 -0.87 2.94
N ILE A 106 -3.91 0.34 2.52
CA ILE A 106 -4.83 1.19 1.76
C ILE A 106 -5.02 0.62 0.35
N LEU A 107 -6.25 0.68 -0.14
CA LEU A 107 -6.60 0.40 -1.54
C LEU A 107 -6.88 1.73 -2.23
N ALA A 108 -6.15 2.04 -3.28
CA ALA A 108 -6.24 3.32 -3.97
C ALA A 108 -6.24 3.13 -5.50
N ILE A 109 -6.78 4.11 -6.21
CA ILE A 109 -6.89 4.12 -7.67
C ILE A 109 -6.21 5.37 -8.23
N PRO A 110 -5.42 5.24 -9.32
CA PRO A 110 -4.84 6.39 -10.00
C PRO A 110 -5.92 7.27 -10.65
N PHE A 111 -5.83 8.57 -10.46
CA PHE A 111 -6.70 9.52 -11.18
C PHE A 111 -6.58 9.40 -12.70
N GLY A 112 -5.40 9.02 -13.18
CA GLY A 112 -5.07 8.97 -14.60
C GLY A 112 -5.38 7.65 -15.31
N ASP A 113 -5.96 6.66 -14.63
CA ASP A 113 -6.32 5.38 -15.27
C ASP A 113 -7.79 5.37 -15.71
N PRO A 114 -8.09 5.50 -17.02
CA PRO A 114 -9.48 5.56 -17.50
C PRO A 114 -10.24 4.24 -17.31
N MET A 115 -9.57 3.12 -17.09
CA MET A 115 -10.20 1.83 -16.82
C MET A 115 -10.70 1.72 -15.37
N PHE A 116 -10.09 2.47 -14.44
CA PHE A 116 -10.38 2.37 -13.01
C PHE A 116 -10.93 3.64 -12.38
N ASN A 117 -10.66 4.83 -12.93
CA ASN A 117 -11.01 6.10 -12.32
C ASN A 117 -12.53 6.41 -12.27
N GLY A 118 -13.35 5.54 -12.85
CA GLY A 118 -14.81 5.58 -12.69
C GLY A 118 -15.32 4.98 -11.38
N TYR A 119 -14.49 4.21 -10.66
CA TYR A 119 -14.84 3.65 -9.36
C TYR A 119 -14.49 4.65 -8.25
N SER A 120 -15.43 4.85 -7.33
CA SER A 120 -15.27 5.79 -6.21
C SER A 120 -15.19 5.13 -4.84
N ALA A 121 -15.61 3.87 -4.75
CA ALA A 121 -15.57 3.07 -3.53
C ALA A 121 -15.20 1.61 -3.83
N LEU A 122 -14.71 0.91 -2.83
CA LEU A 122 -14.37 -0.51 -2.96
C LEU A 122 -15.57 -1.37 -3.39
N ALA A 123 -16.78 -1.01 -2.92
CA ALA A 123 -18.01 -1.71 -3.26
C ALA A 123 -18.40 -1.59 -4.75
N ASP A 124 -17.86 -0.61 -5.46
CA ASP A 124 -18.10 -0.42 -6.90
C ASP A 124 -17.26 -1.37 -7.76
N LEU A 125 -16.18 -1.90 -7.21
CA LEU A 125 -15.24 -2.79 -7.89
C LEU A 125 -15.81 -4.21 -7.98
N PRO A 126 -15.42 -5.00 -9.00
CA PRO A 126 -15.70 -6.44 -9.02
C PRO A 126 -15.21 -7.11 -7.72
N ALA A 127 -16.09 -7.85 -7.06
CA ALA A 127 -15.79 -8.51 -5.78
C ALA A 127 -14.55 -9.43 -5.84
N HIS A 128 -14.24 -9.98 -7.02
CA HIS A 128 -13.08 -10.83 -7.23
C HIS A 128 -11.75 -10.11 -6.96
N ILE A 129 -11.66 -8.80 -7.18
CA ILE A 129 -10.45 -8.01 -6.87
C ILE A 129 -10.12 -8.09 -5.37
N SER A 130 -11.10 -7.87 -4.51
CA SER A 130 -10.92 -7.99 -3.05
C SER A 130 -10.60 -9.43 -2.63
N ASN A 131 -11.26 -10.42 -3.26
CA ASN A 131 -11.00 -11.83 -2.96
C ASN A 131 -9.58 -12.24 -3.33
N GLU A 132 -9.08 -11.81 -4.49
CA GLU A 132 -7.74 -12.10 -4.96
C GLU A 132 -6.66 -11.46 -4.07
N ILE A 133 -6.87 -10.20 -3.67
CA ILE A 133 -5.97 -9.49 -2.76
C ILE A 133 -5.94 -10.19 -1.39
N SER A 134 -7.10 -10.50 -0.82
CA SER A 134 -7.21 -11.19 0.47
C SER A 134 -6.55 -12.57 0.43
N HIS A 135 -6.77 -13.32 -0.65
CA HIS A 135 -6.12 -14.62 -0.84
C HIS A 135 -4.60 -14.47 -0.92
N PHE A 136 -4.09 -13.52 -1.71
CA PHE A 136 -2.65 -13.29 -1.82
C PHE A 136 -2.01 -13.06 -0.45
N PHE A 137 -2.52 -12.12 0.35
CA PHE A 137 -1.95 -11.82 1.65
C PHE A 137 -2.15 -12.93 2.70
N SER A 138 -3.12 -13.81 2.50
CA SER A 138 -3.30 -14.99 3.35
C SER A 138 -2.27 -16.09 3.08
N VAL A 139 -1.67 -16.15 1.87
CA VAL A 139 -0.81 -17.27 1.47
C VAL A 139 0.62 -16.89 1.09
N TYR A 140 0.92 -15.62 0.83
CA TYR A 140 2.20 -15.20 0.23
C TYR A 140 3.43 -15.54 1.09
N LYS A 141 3.26 -15.71 2.41
CA LYS A 141 4.29 -16.11 3.37
C LYS A 141 4.24 -17.60 3.78
N HIS A 142 3.30 -18.38 3.25
CA HIS A 142 3.06 -19.76 3.76
C HIS A 142 4.27 -20.70 3.71
N LEU A 143 5.21 -20.47 2.83
CA LEU A 143 6.43 -21.29 2.72
C LEU A 143 7.63 -20.68 3.46
N GLU A 144 7.44 -19.53 4.10
CA GLU A 144 8.47 -18.89 4.92
C GLU A 144 8.42 -19.47 6.35
N PRO A 145 9.57 -19.68 7.00
CA PRO A 145 9.60 -20.21 8.36
C PRO A 145 9.02 -19.20 9.35
N ASP A 146 8.29 -19.69 10.33
CA ASP A 146 7.79 -18.94 11.51
C ASP A 146 6.95 -17.70 11.17
N THR A 147 6.22 -17.74 10.05
CA THR A 147 5.35 -16.63 9.64
C THR A 147 3.89 -17.03 9.70
N ASN A 148 3.04 -16.08 10.12
CA ASN A 148 1.59 -16.20 10.06
C ASN A 148 1.00 -14.85 9.61
N ALA A 149 0.27 -14.87 8.50
CA ALA A 149 -0.40 -13.70 7.95
C ALA A 149 -1.86 -14.04 7.67
N GLU A 150 -2.77 -13.20 8.13
CA GLU A 150 -4.22 -13.38 7.96
C GLU A 150 -4.88 -12.04 7.70
N VAL A 151 -5.78 -11.99 6.71
CA VAL A 151 -6.63 -10.82 6.48
C VAL A 151 -7.79 -10.86 7.46
N ASP A 152 -7.90 -9.82 8.29
CA ASP A 152 -8.89 -9.74 9.37
C ASP A 152 -10.21 -9.12 8.88
N SER A 153 -10.13 -7.95 8.23
CA SER A 153 -11.31 -7.20 7.81
C SER A 153 -11.04 -6.29 6.62
N VAL A 154 -12.13 -5.94 5.92
CA VAL A 154 -12.12 -5.02 4.77
C VAL A 154 -13.05 -3.85 5.08
N HIS A 155 -12.61 -2.64 4.78
CA HIS A 155 -13.28 -1.40 5.15
C HIS A 155 -13.45 -0.48 3.95
N GLY A 156 -14.41 0.44 4.05
CA GLY A 156 -14.75 1.37 2.97
C GLY A 156 -13.85 2.60 2.89
N ARG A 157 -14.22 3.48 1.96
CA ARG A 157 -13.45 4.70 1.67
C ARG A 157 -13.37 5.67 2.85
N ALA A 158 -14.48 5.89 3.57
CA ALA A 158 -14.52 6.85 4.66
C ALA A 158 -13.55 6.48 5.79
N GLU A 159 -13.48 5.19 6.11
CA GLU A 159 -12.57 4.64 7.10
C GLU A 159 -11.12 4.70 6.60
N ALA A 160 -10.86 4.41 5.32
CA ALA A 160 -9.54 4.55 4.72
C ALA A 160 -9.01 5.99 4.81
N VAL A 161 -9.85 6.98 4.51
CA VAL A 161 -9.51 8.41 4.66
C VAL A 161 -9.14 8.75 6.12
N ALA A 162 -9.87 8.19 7.08
CA ALA A 162 -9.57 8.41 8.50
C ALA A 162 -8.22 7.80 8.91
N VAL A 163 -7.91 6.59 8.46
CA VAL A 163 -6.62 5.92 8.69
C VAL A 163 -5.47 6.75 8.10
N ILE A 164 -5.59 7.19 6.84
CA ILE A 164 -4.56 8.01 6.18
C ILE A 164 -4.36 9.34 6.94
N ARG A 165 -5.43 10.00 7.36
CA ARG A 165 -5.38 11.26 8.13
C ARG A 165 -4.62 11.08 9.45
N GLU A 166 -4.89 10.00 10.17
CA GLU A 166 -4.18 9.68 11.42
C GLU A 166 -2.70 9.36 11.15
N ALA A 167 -2.39 8.60 10.10
CA ALA A 167 -1.00 8.29 9.73
C ALA A 167 -0.19 9.56 9.36
N PHE A 168 -0.80 10.54 8.68
CA PHE A 168 -0.20 11.86 8.46
C PHE A 168 0.02 12.63 9.77
N ALA A 169 -0.95 12.58 10.70
CA ALA A 169 -0.81 13.22 12.00
C ALA A 169 0.29 12.56 12.83
N ALA A 170 0.36 11.23 12.83
CA ALA A 170 1.41 10.46 13.50
C ALA A 170 2.80 10.81 12.96
N TYR A 171 2.93 10.93 11.63
CA TYR A 171 4.18 11.35 11.00
C TYR A 171 4.61 12.73 11.47
N ARG A 172 3.73 13.74 11.48
CA ARG A 172 4.05 15.09 11.96
C ARG A 172 4.49 15.09 13.42
N ARG A 173 3.82 14.32 14.26
CA ARG A 173 4.23 14.18 15.68
C ARG A 173 5.60 13.53 15.83
N LYS A 174 5.88 12.49 15.03
CA LYS A 174 7.13 11.73 15.11
C LYS A 174 8.34 12.52 14.64
N PHE A 175 8.19 13.29 13.58
CA PHE A 175 9.32 13.98 12.90
C PHE A 175 9.32 15.50 13.11
N ASN A 176 8.46 16.04 14.00
CA ASN A 176 8.36 17.47 14.32
C ASN A 176 8.17 18.36 13.08
N GLN A 177 7.30 17.97 12.17
CA GLN A 177 7.03 18.67 10.90
C GLN A 177 5.57 19.15 10.81
#